data_e24b653b0ada70429e456c0f8265383d
#
_entry.id   e24b653b0ada70429e456c0f8265383d
#
_cell.length_a   1.000
_cell.length_b   1.000
_cell.length_c   1.000
_cell.angle_alpha   90.00
_cell.angle_beta   90.00
_cell.angle_gamma   90.00
#
_symmetry.space_group_name_H-M   'P 1'
#
loop_
_entity.id
_entity.type
_entity.pdbx_description
1 polymer ?
#
loop_
_entity_poly.entity_id
_entity_poly.type
_entity_poly.pdbx_seq_one_letter_code
_entity_poly.pdbx_strand_id
1 'polypeptide(L)'
;DMMGSHGLMGKHVWYEESIKIPFVLHVPGNNNKRCYTCIGSQDMMPTVLGLLGCSIPDTVEGEDCSKFIKGTEDRNRVSFIMACPGRADFVEKFKKAGKDPAGFGWRGVRTQEYTYVMELGYDVISNPKRYLYDIKNDPQQKTTLDLEIEENKRLAKTMEEEVIKWMERQNDGFLKNWYSEL
;
A
#
# COMPACT_ATOMS: atom_id res chain seq x y z
N ASP A 1 -5.12 -13.59 -2.40
CA ASP A 1 -4.07 -14.64 -2.25
C ASP A 1 -3.42 -14.93 -3.59
N MET A 2 -2.11 -15.16 -3.58
CA MET A 2 -1.30 -15.37 -4.78
C MET A 2 -1.67 -16.62 -5.57
N MET A 3 -2.04 -17.71 -4.91
CA MET A 3 -2.55 -18.96 -5.50
C MET A 3 -1.73 -19.49 -6.69
N GLY A 4 -0.42 -19.30 -6.65
CA GLY A 4 0.52 -19.69 -7.71
C GLY A 4 1.00 -18.54 -8.60
N SER A 5 0.33 -17.37 -8.59
CA SER A 5 0.83 -16.16 -9.28
C SER A 5 2.23 -15.82 -8.80
N HIS A 6 3.11 -15.44 -9.72
CA HIS A 6 4.53 -15.16 -9.44
C HIS A 6 5.28 -16.32 -8.74
N GLY A 7 4.77 -17.57 -8.83
CA GLY A 7 5.31 -18.70 -8.11
C GLY A 7 5.11 -18.67 -6.59
N LEU A 8 4.21 -17.80 -6.11
CA LEU A 8 3.98 -17.56 -4.69
C LEU A 8 2.62 -18.12 -4.23
N MET A 9 2.56 -18.44 -2.93
CA MET A 9 1.33 -18.85 -2.25
C MET A 9 1.04 -17.88 -1.09
N GLY A 10 -0.23 -17.67 -0.77
CA GLY A 10 -0.62 -16.83 0.36
C GLY A 10 -0.62 -15.33 0.06
N LYS A 11 -0.11 -14.52 1.01
CA LYS A 11 -0.13 -13.05 1.01
C LYS A 11 1.25 -12.49 1.42
N HIS A 12 1.28 -11.28 1.93
CA HIS A 12 2.46 -10.56 2.41
C HIS A 12 3.40 -10.01 1.33
N VAL A 13 2.90 -9.90 0.11
CA VAL A 13 3.58 -9.27 -1.03
C VAL A 13 2.70 -8.15 -1.60
N TRP A 14 3.27 -7.28 -2.40
CA TRP A 14 2.63 -6.07 -2.93
C TRP A 14 1.89 -6.25 -4.27
N TYR A 15 1.79 -7.48 -4.77
CA TYR A 15 1.07 -7.75 -6.01
C TYR A 15 -0.45 -7.60 -5.84
N GLU A 16 -1.13 -7.20 -6.92
CA GLU A 16 -2.59 -6.95 -6.92
C GLU A 16 -3.37 -8.13 -6.33
N GLU A 17 -2.98 -9.38 -6.61
CA GLU A 17 -3.62 -10.58 -6.07
C GLU A 17 -3.54 -10.67 -4.53
N SER A 18 -2.50 -10.07 -3.95
CA SER A 18 -2.30 -10.05 -2.50
C SER A 18 -2.96 -8.86 -1.81
N ILE A 19 -2.92 -7.68 -2.43
CA ILE A 19 -3.34 -6.42 -1.79
C ILE A 19 -4.74 -5.97 -2.16
N LYS A 20 -5.24 -6.35 -3.35
CA LYS A 20 -6.54 -5.88 -3.83
C LYS A 20 -7.69 -6.62 -3.16
N ILE A 21 -8.55 -5.87 -2.52
CA ILE A 21 -9.74 -6.38 -1.82
C ILE A 21 -10.98 -6.03 -2.66
N PRO A 22 -11.86 -7.01 -2.98
CA PRO A 22 -13.16 -6.70 -3.56
C PRO A 22 -13.99 -5.85 -2.59
N PHE A 23 -14.46 -4.69 -3.06
CA PHE A 23 -15.30 -3.80 -2.26
C PHE A 23 -16.53 -3.42 -3.11
N VAL A 24 -17.69 -3.92 -2.71
CA VAL A 24 -18.97 -3.68 -3.40
C VAL A 24 -19.95 -3.08 -2.41
N LEU A 25 -20.54 -1.96 -2.76
CA LEU A 25 -21.54 -1.26 -1.95
C LEU A 25 -22.86 -1.17 -2.72
N HIS A 26 -23.95 -1.49 -2.04
CA HIS A 26 -25.30 -1.15 -2.48
C HIS A 26 -25.74 0.13 -1.77
N VAL A 27 -25.89 1.22 -2.53
CA VAL A 27 -26.33 2.52 -2.01
C VAL A 27 -27.69 2.84 -2.65
N PRO A 28 -28.80 2.87 -1.86
CA PRO A 28 -30.12 3.18 -2.39
C PRO A 28 -30.13 4.51 -3.15
N GLY A 29 -30.78 4.53 -4.32
CA GLY A 29 -30.87 5.74 -5.15
C GLY A 29 -29.61 6.08 -5.95
N ASN A 30 -28.55 5.28 -5.85
CA ASN A 30 -27.34 5.47 -6.65
C ASN A 30 -27.34 4.51 -7.85
N ASN A 31 -26.85 5.00 -9.01
CA ASN A 31 -26.73 4.15 -10.20
C ASN A 31 -25.53 3.20 -10.07
N ASN A 32 -25.65 2.02 -10.67
CA ASN A 32 -24.54 1.08 -10.75
C ASN A 32 -23.35 1.69 -11.48
N LYS A 33 -22.23 1.88 -10.81
CA LYS A 33 -20.98 2.36 -11.39
C LYS A 33 -19.76 1.73 -10.74
N ARG A 34 -18.65 1.74 -11.44
CA ARG A 34 -17.33 1.51 -10.86
C ARG A 34 -16.75 2.83 -10.40
N CYS A 35 -16.16 2.83 -9.22
CA CYS A 35 -15.32 3.92 -8.72
C CYS A 35 -13.85 3.46 -8.80
N TYR A 36 -13.03 4.24 -9.48
CA TYR A 36 -11.60 3.94 -9.66
C TYR A 36 -10.69 4.71 -8.70
N THR A 37 -11.25 5.59 -7.87
CA THR A 37 -10.50 6.23 -6.78
C THR A 37 -9.88 5.18 -5.86
N CYS A 38 -8.59 5.30 -5.58
CA CYS A 38 -7.92 4.40 -4.65
C CYS A 38 -8.49 4.57 -3.24
N ILE A 39 -8.96 3.47 -2.65
CA ILE A 39 -9.52 3.41 -1.30
C ILE A 39 -8.79 2.31 -0.53
N GLY A 40 -8.25 2.65 0.63
CA GLY A 40 -7.61 1.68 1.52
C GLY A 40 -8.62 1.02 2.46
N SER A 41 -8.22 -0.07 3.12
CA SER A 41 -9.08 -0.76 4.10
C SER A 41 -9.47 0.14 5.28
N GLN A 42 -8.60 1.06 5.68
CA GLN A 42 -8.85 2.05 6.74
C GLN A 42 -9.98 3.03 6.38
N ASP A 43 -10.21 3.27 5.07
CA ASP A 43 -11.23 4.20 4.58
C ASP A 43 -12.64 3.58 4.54
N MET A 44 -12.74 2.26 4.66
CA MET A 44 -14.02 1.55 4.48
C MET A 44 -15.05 1.97 5.52
N MET A 45 -14.68 1.98 6.79
CA MET A 45 -15.59 2.34 7.88
C MET A 45 -16.03 3.80 7.82
N PRO A 46 -15.12 4.81 7.73
CA PRO A 46 -15.56 6.20 7.63
C PRO A 46 -16.38 6.47 6.37
N THR A 47 -16.10 5.78 5.26
CA THR A 47 -16.91 5.87 4.03
C THR A 47 -18.34 5.38 4.23
N VAL A 48 -18.52 4.27 4.94
CA VAL A 48 -19.86 3.76 5.25
C VAL A 48 -20.61 4.73 6.16
N LEU A 49 -19.96 5.26 7.20
CA LEU A 49 -20.54 6.27 8.09
C LEU A 49 -20.95 7.53 7.31
N GLY A 50 -20.10 8.04 6.43
CA GLY A 50 -20.38 9.18 5.56
C GLY A 50 -21.55 8.93 4.59
N LEU A 51 -21.69 7.71 4.06
CA LEU A 51 -22.84 7.32 3.25
C LEU A 51 -24.15 7.32 4.05
N LEU A 52 -24.08 6.95 5.33
CA LEU A 52 -25.23 6.94 6.26
C LEU A 52 -25.53 8.31 6.88
N GLY A 53 -24.68 9.31 6.66
CA GLY A 53 -24.79 10.62 7.30
C GLY A 53 -24.48 10.60 8.80
N CYS A 54 -23.74 9.61 9.27
CA CYS A 54 -23.29 9.49 10.65
C CYS A 54 -22.00 10.29 10.89
N SER A 55 -21.81 10.77 12.13
CA SER A 55 -20.54 11.38 12.55
C SER A 55 -19.43 10.35 12.56
N ILE A 56 -18.25 10.75 12.10
CA ILE A 56 -17.03 9.94 12.12
C ILE A 56 -16.24 10.33 13.36
N PRO A 57 -15.87 9.36 14.25
CA PRO A 57 -15.07 9.66 15.43
C PRO A 57 -13.69 10.23 15.06
N ASP A 58 -13.17 11.18 15.84
CA ASP A 58 -11.85 11.81 15.64
C ASP A 58 -10.67 10.83 15.76
N THR A 59 -10.89 9.66 16.34
CA THR A 59 -9.90 8.57 16.44
C THR A 59 -9.74 7.75 15.17
N VAL A 60 -10.57 8.02 14.16
CA VAL A 60 -10.51 7.31 12.86
C VAL A 60 -9.43 7.91 11.99
N GLU A 61 -8.46 7.10 11.57
CA GLU A 61 -7.35 7.53 10.72
C GLU A 61 -7.68 7.48 9.22
N GLY A 62 -8.70 6.72 8.83
CA GLY A 62 -9.17 6.64 7.44
C GLY A 62 -10.01 7.84 7.04
N GLU A 63 -10.12 8.06 5.73
CA GLU A 63 -10.89 9.16 5.14
C GLU A 63 -12.27 8.74 4.68
N ASP A 64 -13.25 9.64 4.80
CA ASP A 64 -14.57 9.47 4.19
C ASP A 64 -14.49 9.64 2.67
N CYS A 65 -14.61 8.54 1.95
CA CYS A 65 -14.61 8.48 0.49
C CYS A 65 -16.03 8.49 -0.12
N SER A 66 -17.08 8.74 0.67
CA SER A 66 -18.49 8.71 0.22
C SER A 66 -18.76 9.67 -0.95
N LYS A 67 -18.07 10.82 -0.99
CA LYS A 67 -18.15 11.79 -2.09
C LYS A 67 -17.74 11.20 -3.45
N PHE A 68 -16.74 10.31 -3.47
CA PHE A 68 -16.27 9.66 -4.71
C PHE A 68 -17.26 8.59 -5.20
N ILE A 69 -17.98 7.98 -4.28
CA ILE A 69 -19.02 6.99 -4.59
C ILE A 69 -20.25 7.67 -5.16
N LYS A 70 -20.65 8.82 -4.60
CA LYS A 70 -21.82 9.60 -5.03
C LYS A 70 -21.54 10.53 -6.21
N GLY A 71 -20.29 10.95 -6.41
CA GLY A 71 -19.93 12.06 -7.30
C GLY A 71 -18.73 11.80 -8.20
N THR A 72 -17.83 12.76 -8.21
CA THR A 72 -16.62 12.78 -9.05
C THR A 72 -15.50 11.95 -8.42
N GLU A 73 -14.86 11.13 -9.22
CA GLU A 73 -13.67 10.37 -8.81
C GLU A 73 -12.46 11.28 -8.60
N ASP A 74 -11.64 10.95 -7.62
CA ASP A 74 -10.31 11.52 -7.47
C ASP A 74 -9.27 10.55 -8.01
N ARG A 75 -8.68 10.89 -9.15
CA ARG A 75 -7.67 10.07 -9.81
C ARG A 75 -6.28 10.22 -9.22
N ASN A 76 -6.05 11.27 -8.44
CA ASN A 76 -4.77 11.54 -7.80
C ASN A 76 -4.67 10.91 -6.41
N ARG A 77 -5.80 10.42 -5.86
CA ARG A 77 -5.79 9.76 -4.57
C ARG A 77 -4.99 8.46 -4.62
N VAL A 78 -4.15 8.27 -3.63
CA VAL A 78 -3.29 7.09 -3.48
C VAL A 78 -3.75 6.24 -2.29
N SER A 79 -3.33 4.99 -2.28
CA SER A 79 -3.49 4.09 -1.12
C SER A 79 -2.12 3.61 -0.68
N PHE A 80 -1.82 3.76 0.61
CA PHE A 80 -0.58 3.23 1.18
C PHE A 80 -0.75 1.76 1.52
N ILE A 81 0.30 0.99 1.27
CA ILE A 81 0.34 -0.45 1.43
C ILE A 81 1.59 -0.85 2.19
N MET A 82 1.47 -1.87 3.04
CA MET A 82 2.60 -2.33 3.83
C MET A 82 2.47 -3.79 4.27
N ALA A 83 3.60 -4.39 4.57
CA ALA A 83 3.65 -5.57 5.42
C ALA A 83 4.96 -5.59 6.21
N CYS A 84 4.89 -6.15 7.42
CA CYS A 84 6.04 -6.37 8.28
C CYS A 84 6.15 -7.85 8.68
N PRO A 85 7.33 -8.32 9.13
CA PRO A 85 7.50 -9.66 9.65
C PRO A 85 6.55 -9.95 10.81
N GLY A 86 5.59 -10.87 10.60
CA GLY A 86 4.57 -11.22 11.60
C GLY A 86 4.58 -12.70 12.00
N ARG A 87 5.24 -13.57 11.24
CA ARG A 87 5.39 -14.99 11.61
C ARG A 87 6.26 -15.14 12.86
N ALA A 88 5.88 -16.04 13.76
CA ALA A 88 6.55 -16.21 15.05
C ALA A 88 8.07 -16.49 14.92
N ASP A 89 8.48 -17.26 13.92
CA ASP A 89 9.88 -17.57 13.65
C ASP A 89 10.70 -16.34 13.19
N PHE A 90 10.11 -15.46 12.37
CA PHE A 90 10.73 -14.19 12.02
C PHE A 90 10.80 -13.25 13.22
N VAL A 91 9.71 -13.06 13.94
CA VAL A 91 9.66 -12.21 15.12
C VAL A 91 10.72 -12.62 16.15
N GLU A 92 10.90 -13.92 16.37
CA GLU A 92 11.92 -14.46 17.27
C GLU A 92 13.35 -14.14 16.81
N LYS A 93 13.64 -14.22 15.51
CA LYS A 93 14.96 -13.84 14.97
C LYS A 93 15.25 -12.35 15.19
N PHE A 94 14.27 -11.47 14.94
CA PHE A 94 14.42 -10.04 15.15
C PHE A 94 14.64 -9.70 16.63
N LYS A 95 13.90 -10.33 17.54
CA LYS A 95 14.09 -10.17 18.99
C LYS A 95 15.49 -10.56 19.44
N LYS A 96 16.01 -11.72 18.96
CA LYS A 96 17.38 -12.17 19.27
C LYS A 96 18.45 -11.21 18.74
N ALA A 97 18.17 -10.52 17.64
CA ALA A 97 19.06 -9.51 17.08
C ALA A 97 18.89 -8.12 17.71
N GLY A 98 17.99 -7.94 18.69
CA GLY A 98 17.70 -6.64 19.29
C GLY A 98 17.01 -5.65 18.32
N LYS A 99 16.36 -6.14 17.27
CA LYS A 99 15.67 -5.34 16.25
C LYS A 99 14.15 -5.47 16.39
N ASP A 100 13.42 -4.39 16.08
CA ASP A 100 11.97 -4.41 16.03
C ASP A 100 11.51 -4.90 14.64
N PRO A 101 10.79 -6.03 14.53
CA PRO A 101 10.30 -6.54 13.26
C PRO A 101 9.35 -5.57 12.55
N ALA A 102 8.64 -4.69 13.27
CA ALA A 102 7.74 -3.71 12.67
C ALA A 102 8.47 -2.70 11.77
N GLY A 103 9.76 -2.47 12.00
CA GLY A 103 10.61 -1.62 11.16
C GLY A 103 11.19 -2.30 9.91
N PHE A 104 10.69 -3.47 9.50
CA PHE A 104 11.16 -4.23 8.35
C PHE A 104 9.98 -4.65 7.44
N GLY A 105 10.26 -5.52 6.46
CA GLY A 105 9.30 -5.89 5.43
C GLY A 105 9.31 -4.90 4.28
N TRP A 106 8.18 -4.33 3.94
CA TRP A 106 8.08 -3.36 2.85
C TRP A 106 7.01 -2.31 3.10
N ARG A 107 7.17 -1.15 2.48
CA ARG A 107 6.22 -0.04 2.43
C ARG A 107 6.04 0.38 0.98
N GLY A 108 4.85 0.82 0.64
CA GLY A 108 4.60 1.25 -0.73
C GLY A 108 3.36 2.13 -0.88
N VAL A 109 3.18 2.61 -2.07
CA VAL A 109 2.03 3.40 -2.49
C VAL A 109 1.48 2.87 -3.81
N ARG A 110 0.16 2.78 -3.87
CA ARG A 110 -0.59 2.40 -5.05
C ARG A 110 -1.43 3.57 -5.53
N THR A 111 -1.26 3.94 -6.80
CA THR A 111 -2.07 4.89 -7.54
C THR A 111 -3.04 4.14 -8.47
N GLN A 112 -3.79 4.83 -9.32
CA GLN A 112 -4.61 4.14 -10.34
C GLN A 112 -3.77 3.44 -11.42
N GLU A 113 -2.55 3.91 -11.68
CA GLU A 113 -1.73 3.45 -12.80
C GLU A 113 -0.44 2.75 -12.36
N TYR A 114 0.06 3.03 -11.15
CA TYR A 114 1.37 2.54 -10.70
C TYR A 114 1.33 1.99 -9.28
N THR A 115 2.23 1.06 -9.00
CA THR A 115 2.58 0.62 -7.64
C THR A 115 4.07 0.83 -7.43
N TYR A 116 4.44 1.55 -6.37
CA TYR A 116 5.82 1.74 -5.94
C TYR A 116 6.05 1.11 -4.58
N VAL A 117 7.19 0.45 -4.41
CA VAL A 117 7.53 -0.28 -3.18
C VAL A 117 8.98 -0.06 -2.78
N MET A 118 9.18 0.17 -1.49
CA MET A 118 10.45 0.14 -0.76
C MET A 118 10.49 -1.12 0.08
N GLU A 119 11.49 -1.98 -0.09
CA GLU A 119 11.62 -3.26 0.62
C GLU A 119 12.93 -3.33 1.41
N LEU A 120 12.84 -3.72 2.68
CA LEU A 120 13.96 -4.14 3.52
C LEU A 120 14.02 -5.66 3.71
N GLY A 121 12.94 -6.36 3.33
CA GLY A 121 12.83 -7.82 3.46
C GLY A 121 12.36 -8.28 4.84
N TYR A 122 12.33 -9.60 5.00
CA TYR A 122 11.79 -10.29 6.18
C TYR A 122 12.88 -10.96 7.02
N ASP A 123 14.13 -10.54 6.90
CA ASP A 123 15.25 -11.04 7.70
C ASP A 123 15.97 -9.90 8.42
N VAL A 124 16.76 -10.25 9.43
CA VAL A 124 17.57 -9.30 10.22
C VAL A 124 18.70 -8.66 9.42
N ILE A 125 19.12 -9.32 8.33
CA ILE A 125 20.01 -8.74 7.31
C ILE A 125 19.13 -8.20 6.20
N SER A 126 19.06 -6.89 6.10
CA SER A 126 18.28 -6.23 5.07
C SER A 126 19.09 -5.99 3.80
N ASN A 127 18.38 -5.93 2.70
CA ASN A 127 18.91 -5.55 1.40
C ASN A 127 17.90 -4.58 0.75
N PRO A 128 18.10 -3.26 0.92
CA PRO A 128 17.16 -2.27 0.42
C PRO A 128 16.93 -2.40 -1.08
N LYS A 129 15.67 -2.50 -1.47
CA LYS A 129 15.26 -2.59 -2.88
C LYS A 129 14.10 -1.66 -3.15
N ARG A 130 14.02 -1.22 -4.40
CA ARG A 130 12.93 -0.41 -4.92
C ARG A 130 12.29 -1.11 -6.11
N TYR A 131 10.96 -1.03 -6.17
CA TYR A 131 10.21 -1.59 -7.29
C TYR A 131 9.18 -0.56 -7.76
N LEU A 132 9.04 -0.46 -9.07
CA LEU A 132 8.00 0.34 -9.72
C LEU A 132 7.30 -0.54 -10.76
N TYR A 133 5.97 -0.56 -10.73
CA TYR A 133 5.15 -1.32 -11.67
C TYR A 133 4.15 -0.42 -12.35
N ASP A 134 3.98 -0.57 -13.66
CA ASP A 134 2.90 0.02 -14.45
C ASP A 134 1.69 -0.94 -14.44
N ILE A 135 0.80 -0.79 -13.48
CA ILE A 135 -0.37 -1.67 -13.33
C ILE A 135 -1.49 -1.38 -14.33
N LYS A 136 -1.38 -0.28 -15.08
CA LYS A 136 -2.29 0.04 -16.17
C LYS A 136 -2.00 -0.80 -17.41
N ASN A 137 -0.73 -0.93 -17.77
CA ASN A 137 -0.29 -1.68 -18.95
C ASN A 137 0.14 -3.12 -18.61
N ASP A 138 0.57 -3.36 -17.38
CA ASP A 138 0.89 -4.69 -16.83
C ASP A 138 0.12 -4.93 -15.50
N PRO A 139 -1.20 -5.18 -15.55
CA PRO A 139 -2.03 -5.39 -14.36
C PRO A 139 -1.65 -6.63 -13.55
N GLN A 140 -0.85 -7.51 -14.09
CA GLN A 140 -0.31 -8.67 -13.39
C GLN A 140 1.07 -8.42 -12.78
N GLN A 141 1.64 -7.23 -12.94
CA GLN A 141 2.94 -6.82 -12.38
C GLN A 141 4.08 -7.82 -12.69
N LYS A 142 4.10 -8.35 -13.92
CA LYS A 142 5.12 -9.33 -14.35
C LYS A 142 6.49 -8.71 -14.50
N THR A 143 6.56 -7.42 -14.80
CA THR A 143 7.79 -6.71 -15.10
C THR A 143 7.89 -5.43 -14.29
N THR A 144 9.00 -5.26 -13.58
CA THR A 144 9.34 -3.98 -12.96
C THR A 144 9.81 -2.99 -14.02
N LEU A 145 9.43 -1.73 -13.86
CA LEU A 145 10.00 -0.66 -14.67
C LEU A 145 11.47 -0.44 -14.28
N ASP A 146 12.31 -0.23 -15.30
CA ASP A 146 13.73 0.04 -15.11
C ASP A 146 13.92 1.45 -14.51
N LEU A 147 14.49 1.52 -13.31
CA LEU A 147 14.72 2.76 -12.57
C LEU A 147 15.97 3.54 -13.05
N GLU A 148 16.75 3.01 -13.98
CA GLU A 148 17.83 3.74 -14.65
C GLU A 148 17.28 4.64 -15.77
N ILE A 149 16.06 4.40 -16.25
CA ILE A 149 15.38 5.28 -17.20
C ILE A 149 14.90 6.53 -16.46
N GLU A 150 15.31 7.69 -16.92
CA GLU A 150 15.11 8.97 -16.24
C GLU A 150 13.63 9.30 -15.95
N GLU A 151 12.70 8.94 -16.83
CA GLU A 151 11.26 9.10 -16.62
C GLU A 151 10.77 8.25 -15.45
N ASN A 152 11.13 6.97 -15.43
CA ASN A 152 10.77 6.04 -14.36
C ASN A 152 11.39 6.45 -13.02
N LYS A 153 12.64 6.92 -13.05
CA LYS A 153 13.36 7.43 -11.88
C LYS A 153 12.66 8.64 -11.26
N ARG A 154 12.19 9.58 -12.07
CA ARG A 154 11.43 10.75 -11.59
C ARG A 154 10.10 10.33 -10.97
N LEU A 155 9.38 9.43 -11.64
CA LEU A 155 8.12 8.90 -11.14
C LEU A 155 8.33 8.16 -9.81
N ALA A 156 9.31 7.25 -9.75
CA ALA A 156 9.66 6.52 -8.53
C ALA A 156 9.99 7.47 -7.38
N LYS A 157 10.79 8.53 -7.65
CA LYS A 157 11.14 9.54 -6.64
C LYS A 157 9.91 10.25 -6.09
N THR A 158 8.99 10.67 -6.95
CA THR A 158 7.74 11.32 -6.52
C THR A 158 6.91 10.39 -5.64
N MET A 159 6.79 9.12 -6.02
CA MET A 159 6.04 8.13 -5.24
C MET A 159 6.76 7.78 -3.93
N GLU A 160 8.10 7.71 -3.91
CA GLU A 160 8.90 7.51 -2.70
C GLU A 160 8.68 8.65 -1.69
N GLU A 161 8.66 9.90 -2.16
CA GLU A 161 8.39 11.06 -1.31
C GLU A 161 7.01 10.98 -0.63
N GLU A 162 5.99 10.46 -1.31
CA GLU A 162 4.67 10.24 -0.70
C GLU A 162 4.71 9.13 0.36
N VAL A 163 5.43 8.03 0.12
CA VAL A 163 5.61 6.95 1.10
C VAL A 163 6.38 7.45 2.32
N ILE A 164 7.44 8.25 2.12
CA ILE A 164 8.23 8.84 3.21
C ILE A 164 7.35 9.76 4.08
N LYS A 165 6.61 10.70 3.48
CA LYS A 165 5.70 11.58 4.20
C LYS A 165 4.64 10.80 5.01
N TRP A 166 4.15 9.70 4.46
CA TRP A 166 3.22 8.83 5.17
C TRP A 166 3.88 8.15 6.35
N MET A 167 5.08 7.56 6.18
CA MET A 167 5.84 6.94 7.26
C MET A 167 6.21 7.93 8.38
N GLU A 168 6.58 9.16 8.04
CA GLU A 168 6.87 10.22 9.00
C GLU A 168 5.65 10.54 9.86
N ARG A 169 4.47 10.69 9.26
CA ARG A 169 3.22 10.94 9.99
C ARG A 169 2.86 9.80 10.95
N GLN A 170 3.20 8.56 10.58
CA GLN A 170 2.94 7.36 11.38
C GLN A 170 4.07 7.04 12.39
N ASN A 171 5.14 7.82 12.40
CA ASN A 171 6.36 7.51 13.17
C ASN A 171 6.85 6.07 12.92
N ASP A 172 6.84 5.66 11.64
CA ASP A 172 7.15 4.28 11.24
C ASP A 172 8.65 3.99 11.34
N GLY A 173 9.00 3.00 12.17
CA GLY A 173 10.38 2.56 12.39
C GLY A 173 11.10 2.06 11.13
N PHE A 174 10.37 1.73 10.07
CA PHE A 174 10.94 1.34 8.78
C PHE A 174 11.84 2.43 8.19
N LEU A 175 11.44 3.71 8.29
CA LEU A 175 12.18 4.82 7.72
C LEU A 175 13.57 4.97 8.32
N LYS A 176 13.71 4.78 9.64
CA LYS A 176 15.01 4.78 10.33
C LYS A 176 15.92 3.68 9.81
N ASN A 177 15.39 2.46 9.68
CA ASN A 177 16.14 1.32 9.17
C ASN A 177 16.51 1.50 7.69
N TRP A 178 15.60 2.07 6.89
CA TRP A 178 15.84 2.37 5.49
C TRP A 178 17.08 3.25 5.28
N TYR A 179 17.17 4.34 6.00
CA TYR A 179 18.32 5.25 5.90
C TYR A 179 19.62 4.71 6.51
N SER A 180 19.53 3.75 7.43
CA SER A 180 20.75 3.13 8.00
C SER A 180 21.37 2.06 7.12
N GLU A 181 20.62 1.54 6.12
CA GLU A 181 21.06 0.47 5.22
C GLU A 181 21.40 0.99 3.81
N LEU A 182 21.16 2.27 3.50
CA LEU A 182 21.59 2.94 2.25
C LEU A 182 23.03 3.43 2.35
#